data_eb6caeee2a41d208834800d5a75387f2
#
_entry.id   eb6caeee2a41d208834800d5a75387f2
#
_cell.length_a   1.000
_cell.length_b   1.000
_cell.length_c   1.000
_cell.angle_alpha   90.00
_cell.angle_beta   90.00
_cell.angle_gamma   90.00
#
_symmetry.space_group_name_H-M   'P 1'
#
loop_
_entity.id
_entity.type
_entity.pdbx_description
1 polymer ?
#
loop_
_entity_poly.entity_id
_entity_poly.type
_entity_poly.pdbx_seq_one_letter_code
_entity_poly.pdbx_strand_id
1 'polypeptide(L)'
;DIPVEFYEKYDITVINYSISFNERTYQDRKEITADELVSMVEKSKIMPKTEPLSVSLLQQAFEKSLKEAEHLLFLTASSFISSTYDNALFAVKEAELSTKVSVIDSRSISSGIGLQAIGIAQDIDAKLSLEDILARAKERRERTRLFFSIQTMDFLQKSGKCFGLTYLLGNKFHIKPIVSIEDGKMQVSTLVKTKKSKKSAKHMAISFLKELKQENIDFNYPVFLPHVGAQKAVK
;
A
#
# COMPACT_ATOMS: atom_id res chain seq x y z
N ASP A 1 -0.84 -6.82 -1.04
CA ASP A 1 -2.09 -6.63 -1.80
C ASP A 1 -1.93 -7.01 -3.29
N ILE A 2 -0.98 -7.87 -3.59
CA ILE A 2 -0.86 -8.58 -4.88
C ILE A 2 -1.17 -10.06 -4.66
N PRO A 3 -1.56 -10.81 -5.72
CA PRO A 3 -1.80 -12.24 -5.62
C PRO A 3 -0.59 -13.01 -5.10
N VAL A 4 -0.84 -14.09 -4.36
CA VAL A 4 0.23 -14.88 -3.70
C VAL A 4 1.21 -15.47 -4.70
N GLU A 5 0.73 -15.86 -5.89
CA GLU A 5 1.55 -16.38 -6.97
C GLU A 5 2.71 -15.46 -7.40
N PHE A 6 2.58 -14.13 -7.22
CA PHE A 6 3.68 -13.21 -7.51
C PHE A 6 4.77 -13.25 -6.44
N TYR A 7 4.41 -13.48 -5.18
CA TYR A 7 5.42 -13.63 -4.11
C TYR A 7 6.25 -14.89 -4.33
N GLU A 8 5.58 -15.99 -4.68
CA GLU A 8 6.24 -17.28 -4.95
C GLU A 8 7.08 -17.24 -6.24
N LYS A 9 6.50 -16.69 -7.32
CA LYS A 9 7.16 -16.62 -8.62
C LYS A 9 8.47 -15.83 -8.59
N TYR A 10 8.51 -14.76 -7.81
CA TYR A 10 9.63 -13.82 -7.79
C TYR A 10 10.42 -13.85 -6.48
N ASP A 11 10.20 -14.84 -5.66
CA ASP A 11 10.85 -14.99 -4.35
C ASP A 11 10.82 -13.70 -3.51
N ILE A 12 9.65 -13.07 -3.44
CA ILE A 12 9.46 -11.83 -2.70
C ILE A 12 9.14 -12.15 -1.25
N THR A 13 10.08 -11.88 -0.35
CA THR A 13 9.86 -11.99 1.09
C THR A 13 9.00 -10.84 1.61
N VAL A 14 7.96 -11.18 2.38
CA VAL A 14 7.03 -10.21 2.97
C VAL A 14 7.23 -10.13 4.48
N ILE A 15 7.44 -8.91 4.98
CA ILE A 15 7.43 -8.62 6.42
C ILE A 15 6.05 -8.05 6.78
N ASN A 16 5.30 -8.80 7.59
CA ASN A 16 3.91 -8.46 7.91
C ASN A 16 3.82 -7.43 9.03
N TYR A 17 2.88 -6.49 8.90
CA TYR A 17 2.54 -5.56 9.98
C TYR A 17 1.81 -6.28 11.12
N SER A 18 1.93 -5.72 12.32
CA SER A 18 1.08 -6.08 13.45
C SER A 18 -0.18 -5.22 13.47
N ILE A 19 -1.33 -5.87 13.67
CA ILE A 19 -2.64 -5.23 13.77
C ILE A 19 -3.17 -5.45 15.18
N SER A 20 -3.26 -4.38 15.96
CA SER A 20 -3.87 -4.42 17.28
C SER A 20 -5.37 -4.11 17.18
N PHE A 21 -6.19 -5.01 17.72
CA PHE A 21 -7.65 -4.89 17.76
C PHE A 21 -8.15 -5.31 19.14
N ASN A 22 -8.74 -4.37 19.86
CA ASN A 22 -9.01 -4.50 21.31
C ASN A 22 -7.69 -4.78 22.07
N GLU A 23 -7.68 -5.85 22.85
CA GLU A 23 -6.54 -6.26 23.67
C GLU A 23 -5.64 -7.30 22.98
N ARG A 24 -5.94 -7.63 21.73
CA ARG A 24 -5.20 -8.64 20.97
C ARG A 24 -4.48 -8.04 19.78
N THR A 25 -3.26 -8.54 19.55
CA THR A 25 -2.45 -8.21 18.37
C THR A 25 -2.36 -9.41 17.44
N TYR A 26 -2.52 -9.16 16.15
CA TYR A 26 -2.49 -10.15 15.08
C TYR A 26 -1.39 -9.80 14.08
N GLN A 27 -0.74 -10.78 13.52
CA GLN A 27 0.08 -10.58 12.33
C GLN A 27 -0.82 -10.57 11.08
N ASP A 28 -0.75 -9.48 10.32
CA ASP A 28 -1.50 -9.29 9.09
C ASP A 28 -1.27 -10.48 8.13
N ARG A 29 -2.33 -11.01 7.54
CA ARG A 29 -2.33 -12.14 6.59
C ARG A 29 -1.82 -13.48 7.11
N LYS A 30 -1.29 -13.56 8.32
CA LYS A 30 -0.89 -14.82 8.97
C LYS A 30 -1.90 -15.28 10.00
N GLU A 31 -2.35 -14.37 10.85
CA GLU A 31 -3.24 -14.65 11.97
C GLU A 31 -4.63 -14.05 11.80
N ILE A 32 -4.79 -13.15 10.84
CA ILE A 32 -6.06 -12.51 10.49
C ILE A 32 -6.10 -12.18 9.00
N THR A 33 -7.22 -12.48 8.37
CA THR A 33 -7.50 -12.06 6.99
C THR A 33 -8.18 -10.69 6.94
N ALA A 34 -8.14 -10.04 5.77
CA ALA A 34 -8.81 -8.76 5.56
C ALA A 34 -10.32 -8.85 5.79
N ASP A 35 -10.98 -9.93 5.35
CA ASP A 35 -12.42 -10.12 5.51
C ASP A 35 -12.81 -10.36 6.97
N GLU A 36 -12.00 -11.10 7.73
CA GLU A 36 -12.18 -11.27 9.17
C GLU A 36 -12.04 -9.94 9.91
N LEU A 37 -11.00 -9.17 9.63
CA LEU A 37 -10.79 -7.86 10.24
C LEU A 37 -11.96 -6.91 9.94
N VAL A 38 -12.42 -6.85 8.69
CA VAL A 38 -13.59 -6.04 8.31
C VAL A 38 -14.83 -6.48 9.08
N SER A 39 -15.10 -7.78 9.17
CA SER A 39 -16.23 -8.32 9.95
C SER A 39 -16.17 -7.95 11.42
N MET A 40 -14.97 -8.00 12.03
CA MET A 40 -14.76 -7.60 13.43
C MET A 40 -15.03 -6.11 13.63
N VAL A 41 -14.51 -5.25 12.74
CA VAL A 41 -14.72 -3.80 12.76
C VAL A 41 -16.19 -3.44 12.56
N GLU A 42 -16.89 -4.08 11.62
CA GLU A 42 -18.31 -3.84 11.37
C GLU A 42 -19.18 -4.19 12.58
N LYS A 43 -18.85 -5.28 13.29
CA LYS A 43 -19.60 -5.72 14.48
C LYS A 43 -19.33 -4.83 15.70
N SER A 44 -18.08 -4.50 15.96
CA SER A 44 -17.69 -3.78 17.18
C SER A 44 -17.68 -2.27 17.04
N LYS A 45 -17.54 -1.74 15.81
CA LYS A 45 -17.29 -0.32 15.49
C LYS A 45 -15.97 0.22 16.08
N ILE A 46 -15.09 -0.68 16.52
CA ILE A 46 -13.77 -0.34 17.04
C ILE A 46 -12.78 -0.29 15.88
N MET A 47 -11.86 0.66 15.94
CA MET A 47 -10.81 0.82 14.92
C MET A 47 -9.61 -0.04 15.26
N PRO A 48 -9.09 -0.83 14.31
CA PRO A 48 -7.79 -1.45 14.46
C PRO A 48 -6.69 -0.39 14.44
N LYS A 49 -5.59 -0.71 15.11
CA LYS A 49 -4.36 0.08 15.06
C LYS A 49 -3.26 -0.73 14.38
N THR A 50 -2.48 -0.09 13.55
CA THR A 50 -1.28 -0.67 12.95
C THR A 50 -0.07 0.12 13.38
N GLU A 51 1.03 -0.56 13.68
CA GLU A 51 2.28 0.07 14.04
C GLU A 51 3.30 -0.11 12.93
N PRO A 52 4.22 0.85 12.70
CA PRO A 52 5.34 0.67 11.80
C PRO A 52 6.19 -0.53 12.23
N LEU A 53 6.87 -1.16 11.28
CA LEU A 53 7.83 -2.22 11.60
C LEU A 53 8.94 -1.65 12.49
N SER A 54 9.24 -2.33 13.60
CA SER A 54 10.26 -1.88 14.54
C SER A 54 11.68 -2.07 13.97
N VAL A 55 12.61 -1.26 14.44
CA VAL A 55 14.04 -1.34 14.06
C VAL A 55 14.58 -2.75 14.32
N SER A 56 14.31 -3.32 15.50
CA SER A 56 14.78 -4.66 15.87
C SER A 56 14.23 -5.76 14.94
N LEU A 57 12.93 -5.70 14.59
CA LEU A 57 12.34 -6.64 13.67
C LEU A 57 12.98 -6.55 12.27
N LEU A 58 13.25 -5.33 11.81
CA LEU A 58 13.87 -5.10 10.51
C LEU A 58 15.32 -5.60 10.50
N GLN A 59 16.11 -5.35 11.53
CA GLN A 59 17.49 -5.88 11.66
C GLN A 59 17.49 -7.41 11.57
N GLN A 60 16.65 -8.08 12.35
CA GLN A 60 16.53 -9.55 12.32
C GLN A 60 16.12 -10.06 10.93
N ALA A 61 15.19 -9.39 10.26
CA ALA A 61 14.76 -9.76 8.92
C ALA A 61 15.89 -9.58 7.90
N PHE A 62 16.62 -8.47 7.94
CA PHE A 62 17.75 -8.20 7.04
C PHE A 62 18.88 -9.18 7.26
N GLU A 63 19.30 -9.42 8.50
CA GLU A 63 20.33 -10.39 8.83
C GLU A 63 19.98 -11.82 8.38
N LYS A 64 18.70 -12.19 8.54
CA LYS A 64 18.20 -13.48 8.06
C LYS A 64 18.31 -13.60 6.55
N SER A 65 17.81 -12.60 5.82
CA SER A 65 17.78 -12.62 4.35
C SER A 65 19.18 -12.52 3.74
N LEU A 66 20.12 -11.81 4.38
CA LEU A 66 21.52 -11.71 3.94
C LEU A 66 22.33 -13.01 4.11
N LYS A 67 21.78 -14.06 4.72
CA LYS A 67 22.40 -15.39 4.70
C LYS A 67 22.25 -16.07 3.34
N GLU A 68 21.29 -15.68 2.54
CA GLU A 68 20.91 -16.28 1.26
C GLU A 68 21.08 -15.30 0.08
N ALA A 69 21.39 -14.03 0.34
CA ALA A 69 21.54 -12.99 -0.67
C ALA A 69 22.73 -12.08 -0.37
N GLU A 70 23.44 -11.63 -1.40
CA GLU A 70 24.54 -10.67 -1.28
C GLU A 70 24.06 -9.25 -1.03
N HIS A 71 22.88 -8.88 -1.59
CA HIS A 71 22.27 -7.56 -1.46
C HIS A 71 20.75 -7.66 -1.35
N LEU A 72 20.15 -6.82 -0.52
CA LEU A 72 18.71 -6.74 -0.32
C LEU A 72 18.16 -5.43 -0.86
N LEU A 73 17.01 -5.51 -1.51
CA LEU A 73 16.19 -4.37 -1.88
C LEU A 73 14.94 -4.38 -1.00
N PHE A 74 14.87 -3.49 -0.02
CA PHE A 74 13.75 -3.39 0.90
C PHE A 74 12.79 -2.27 0.50
N LEU A 75 11.64 -2.64 -0.04
CA LEU A 75 10.61 -1.71 -0.49
C LEU A 75 9.59 -1.47 0.61
N THR A 76 9.36 -0.20 0.97
CA THR A 76 8.47 0.19 2.06
C THR A 76 7.19 0.87 1.56
N ALA A 77 6.18 0.95 2.44
CA ALA A 77 5.11 1.92 2.27
C ALA A 77 5.67 3.35 2.29
N SER A 78 4.90 4.30 1.73
CA SER A 78 5.29 5.70 1.69
C SER A 78 5.73 6.23 3.06
N SER A 79 6.88 6.92 3.08
CA SER A 79 7.42 7.60 4.27
C SER A 79 6.50 8.69 4.83
N PHE A 80 5.59 9.24 4.01
CA PHE A 80 4.55 10.18 4.47
C PHE A 80 3.39 9.50 5.21
N ILE A 81 3.27 8.17 5.11
CA ILE A 81 2.14 7.42 5.68
C ILE A 81 2.59 6.51 6.82
N SER A 82 3.81 6.01 6.76
CA SER A 82 4.36 5.07 7.76
C SER A 82 5.82 5.37 8.06
N SER A 83 6.20 5.38 9.34
CA SER A 83 7.59 5.51 9.76
C SER A 83 8.45 4.26 9.49
N THR A 84 7.90 3.24 8.82
CA THR A 84 8.67 2.02 8.49
C THR A 84 9.90 2.34 7.64
N TYR A 85 9.82 3.32 6.74
CA TYR A 85 10.96 3.78 5.95
C TYR A 85 12.10 4.31 6.83
N ASP A 86 11.78 5.23 7.75
CA ASP A 86 12.76 5.81 8.65
C ASP A 86 13.35 4.76 9.60
N ASN A 87 12.51 3.87 10.13
CA ASN A 87 12.94 2.74 10.95
C ASN A 87 13.88 1.81 10.18
N ALA A 88 13.63 1.59 8.87
CA ALA A 88 14.50 0.75 8.04
C ALA A 88 15.86 1.41 7.78
N LEU A 89 15.87 2.71 7.48
CA LEU A 89 17.13 3.46 7.35
C LEU A 89 17.95 3.40 8.65
N PHE A 90 17.28 3.56 9.78
CA PHE A 90 17.92 3.47 11.10
C PHE A 90 18.43 2.05 11.37
N ALA A 91 17.65 1.01 11.06
CA ALA A 91 18.04 -0.38 11.21
C ALA A 91 19.29 -0.72 10.38
N VAL A 92 19.34 -0.28 9.12
CA VAL A 92 20.48 -0.46 8.22
C VAL A 92 21.74 0.23 8.75
N LYS A 93 21.60 1.45 9.27
CA LYS A 93 22.72 2.22 9.82
C LYS A 93 23.28 1.56 11.10
N GLU A 94 22.44 1.25 12.06
CA GLU A 94 22.84 0.64 13.34
C GLU A 94 23.47 -0.75 13.19
N ALA A 95 23.04 -1.52 12.18
CA ALA A 95 23.60 -2.84 11.88
C ALA A 95 24.76 -2.79 10.87
N GLU A 96 25.24 -1.61 10.48
CA GLU A 96 26.32 -1.39 9.50
C GLU A 96 26.07 -2.08 8.14
N LEU A 97 24.81 -2.17 7.71
CA LEU A 97 24.37 -2.87 6.50
C LEU A 97 24.26 -1.99 5.25
N SER A 98 24.77 -0.76 5.29
CA SER A 98 24.58 0.25 4.23
C SER A 98 25.10 -0.17 2.85
N THR A 99 26.07 -1.08 2.79
CA THR A 99 26.59 -1.63 1.53
C THR A 99 25.82 -2.87 1.03
N LYS A 100 24.93 -3.43 1.85
CA LYS A 100 24.23 -4.69 1.58
C LYS A 100 22.71 -4.54 1.50
N VAL A 101 22.14 -3.42 1.96
CA VAL A 101 20.69 -3.18 1.98
C VAL A 101 20.37 -1.83 1.40
N SER A 102 19.59 -1.82 0.33
CA SER A 102 19.02 -0.60 -0.24
C SER A 102 17.55 -0.46 0.21
N VAL A 103 17.26 0.58 0.97
CA VAL A 103 15.89 0.90 1.41
C VAL A 103 15.24 1.82 0.39
N ILE A 104 14.09 1.41 -0.15
CA ILE A 104 13.36 2.12 -1.20
C ILE A 104 12.02 2.60 -0.65
N ASP A 105 11.81 3.91 -0.59
CA ASP A 105 10.48 4.49 -0.34
C ASP A 105 9.64 4.37 -1.62
N SER A 106 8.59 3.56 -1.57
CA SER A 106 7.69 3.38 -2.72
C SER A 106 6.86 4.62 -3.04
N ARG A 107 6.75 5.56 -2.11
CA ARG A 107 5.77 6.67 -2.15
C ARG A 107 4.36 6.19 -2.49
N SER A 108 4.02 4.98 -2.10
CA SER A 108 2.73 4.35 -2.36
C SER A 108 2.30 3.48 -1.19
N ILE A 109 1.17 2.81 -1.33
CA ILE A 109 0.65 1.81 -0.40
C ILE A 109 0.06 0.65 -1.20
N SER A 110 -0.28 -0.45 -0.52
CA SER A 110 -1.12 -1.53 -1.07
C SER A 110 -0.56 -2.07 -2.41
N SER A 111 -1.41 -2.19 -3.42
CA SER A 111 -1.04 -2.67 -4.76
C SER A 111 -0.01 -1.78 -5.47
N GLY A 112 0.09 -0.51 -5.12
CA GLY A 112 1.12 0.37 -5.68
C GLY A 112 2.54 -0.04 -5.26
N ILE A 113 2.72 -0.54 -4.03
CA ILE A 113 3.98 -1.18 -3.60
C ILE A 113 4.18 -2.48 -4.38
N GLY A 114 3.13 -3.29 -4.48
CA GLY A 114 3.18 -4.58 -5.17
C GLY A 114 3.61 -4.47 -6.63
N LEU A 115 3.08 -3.47 -7.37
CA LEU A 115 3.50 -3.20 -8.75
C LEU A 115 4.99 -2.89 -8.86
N GLN A 116 5.50 -2.04 -7.98
CA GLN A 116 6.91 -1.69 -7.95
C GLN A 116 7.76 -2.89 -7.59
N ALA A 117 7.35 -3.70 -6.61
CA ALA A 117 8.05 -4.91 -6.20
C ALA A 117 8.17 -5.93 -7.35
N ILE A 118 7.07 -6.16 -8.10
CA ILE A 118 7.09 -7.04 -9.28
C ILE A 118 8.06 -6.52 -10.33
N GLY A 119 8.04 -5.22 -10.61
CA GLY A 119 8.95 -4.62 -11.60
C GLY A 119 10.43 -4.72 -11.18
N ILE A 120 10.74 -4.54 -9.88
CA ILE A 120 12.08 -4.74 -9.34
C ILE A 120 12.51 -6.20 -9.49
N ALA A 121 11.62 -7.14 -9.14
CA ALA A 121 11.90 -8.56 -9.25
C ALA A 121 12.14 -9.00 -10.71
N GLN A 122 11.39 -8.44 -11.66
CA GLN A 122 11.62 -8.67 -13.10
C GLN A 122 12.99 -8.15 -13.56
N ASP A 123 13.45 -7.00 -13.04
CA ASP A 123 14.78 -6.48 -13.36
C ASP A 123 15.90 -7.35 -12.76
N ILE A 124 15.67 -7.93 -11.57
CA ILE A 124 16.57 -8.91 -10.96
C ILE A 124 16.65 -10.17 -11.83
N ASP A 125 15.52 -10.72 -12.25
CA ASP A 125 15.46 -11.89 -13.14
C ASP A 125 16.17 -11.62 -14.48
N ALA A 126 16.08 -10.39 -14.97
CA ALA A 126 16.79 -9.95 -16.18
C ALA A 126 18.29 -9.70 -15.95
N LYS A 127 18.79 -9.90 -14.72
CA LYS A 127 20.20 -9.73 -14.31
C LYS A 127 20.75 -8.33 -14.58
N LEU A 128 19.94 -7.32 -14.40
CA LEU A 128 20.39 -5.92 -14.48
C LEU A 128 21.34 -5.61 -13.31
N SER A 129 22.18 -4.61 -13.51
CA SER A 129 23.05 -4.11 -12.43
C SER A 129 22.21 -3.51 -11.29
N LEU A 130 22.73 -3.51 -10.06
CA LEU A 130 22.07 -2.87 -8.91
C LEU A 130 21.76 -1.41 -9.20
N GLU A 131 22.67 -0.69 -9.86
CA GLU A 131 22.47 0.71 -10.25
C GLU A 131 21.28 0.89 -11.19
N ASP A 132 21.17 0.06 -12.24
CA ASP A 132 20.07 0.07 -13.18
C ASP A 132 18.74 -0.28 -12.50
N ILE A 133 18.73 -1.29 -11.61
CA ILE A 133 17.54 -1.67 -10.85
C ILE A 133 17.05 -0.50 -9.99
N LEU A 134 17.94 0.18 -9.27
CA LEU A 134 17.59 1.33 -8.43
C LEU A 134 17.10 2.53 -9.27
N ALA A 135 17.73 2.80 -10.42
CA ALA A 135 17.29 3.83 -11.33
C ALA A 135 15.88 3.56 -11.87
N ARG A 136 15.60 2.32 -12.30
CA ARG A 136 14.29 1.89 -12.76
C ARG A 136 13.24 1.87 -11.65
N ALA A 137 13.62 1.48 -10.43
CA ALA A 137 12.73 1.54 -9.27
C ALA A 137 12.28 2.98 -8.99
N LYS A 138 13.20 3.95 -9.10
CA LYS A 138 12.88 5.39 -8.99
C LYS A 138 11.91 5.83 -10.08
N GLU A 139 12.16 5.47 -11.34
CA GLU A 139 11.25 5.79 -12.45
C GLU A 139 9.85 5.18 -12.24
N ARG A 140 9.78 3.89 -11.89
CA ARG A 140 8.50 3.22 -11.60
C ARG A 140 7.74 3.92 -10.48
N ARG A 141 8.41 4.32 -9.42
CA ARG A 141 7.82 5.07 -8.31
C ARG A 141 7.15 6.35 -8.81
N GLU A 142 7.82 7.11 -9.67
CA GLU A 142 7.30 8.36 -10.22
C GLU A 142 6.11 8.14 -11.18
N ARG A 143 6.04 6.97 -11.81
CA ARG A 143 4.97 6.57 -12.74
C ARG A 143 3.84 5.78 -12.11
N THR A 144 4.02 5.25 -10.90
CA THR A 144 2.98 4.48 -10.21
C THR A 144 1.85 5.41 -9.78
N ARG A 145 0.63 5.09 -10.17
CA ARG A 145 -0.60 5.77 -9.73
C ARG A 145 -1.46 4.81 -8.93
N LEU A 146 -1.96 5.27 -7.80
CA LEU A 146 -2.87 4.52 -6.96
C LEU A 146 -4.10 5.36 -6.63
N PHE A 147 -5.26 4.81 -6.98
CA PHE A 147 -6.55 5.38 -6.62
C PHE A 147 -7.36 4.33 -5.86
N PHE A 148 -8.14 4.76 -4.91
CA PHE A 148 -9.06 3.87 -4.21
C PHE A 148 -10.30 4.61 -3.75
N SER A 149 -11.36 3.86 -3.51
CA SER A 149 -12.59 4.38 -2.95
C SER A 149 -12.94 3.64 -1.67
N ILE A 150 -13.44 4.38 -0.71
CA ILE A 150 -13.84 3.85 0.60
C ILE A 150 -15.34 4.00 0.80
N GLN A 151 -15.93 3.02 1.52
CA GLN A 151 -17.37 3.00 1.76
C GLN A 151 -17.79 4.08 2.77
N THR A 152 -16.97 4.32 3.80
CA THR A 152 -17.25 5.30 4.85
C THR A 152 -16.02 6.16 5.13
N MET A 153 -16.27 7.44 5.43
CA MET A 153 -15.22 8.41 5.77
C MET A 153 -14.70 8.25 7.20
N ASP A 154 -15.51 7.64 8.08
CA ASP A 154 -15.26 7.63 9.52
C ASP A 154 -13.91 7.00 9.87
N PHE A 155 -13.56 5.93 9.18
CA PHE A 155 -12.31 5.23 9.43
C PHE A 155 -11.10 6.02 8.95
N LEU A 156 -11.18 6.64 7.78
CA LEU A 156 -10.09 7.44 7.24
C LEU A 156 -9.85 8.71 8.07
N GLN A 157 -10.93 9.35 8.56
CA GLN A 157 -10.86 10.48 9.48
C GLN A 157 -10.17 10.11 10.79
N LYS A 158 -10.60 9.00 11.42
CA LYS A 158 -10.04 8.54 12.70
C LYS A 158 -8.56 8.14 12.57
N SER A 159 -8.11 7.73 11.39
CA SER A 159 -6.70 7.39 11.16
C SER A 159 -5.76 8.60 11.15
N GLY A 160 -6.28 9.80 10.89
CA GLY A 160 -5.47 11.03 10.77
C GLY A 160 -4.50 11.07 9.58
N LYS A 161 -4.50 10.03 8.72
CA LYS A 161 -3.49 9.85 7.67
C LYS A 161 -3.87 10.44 6.30
N CYS A 162 -5.05 11.02 6.16
CA CYS A 162 -5.50 11.59 4.90
C CYS A 162 -5.63 13.11 4.98
N PHE A 163 -4.83 13.80 4.20
CA PHE A 163 -4.88 15.27 4.10
C PHE A 163 -6.11 15.73 3.29
N GLY A 164 -6.69 16.86 3.67
CA GLY A 164 -7.85 17.44 2.97
C GLY A 164 -9.21 16.90 3.38
N LEU A 165 -9.29 15.84 4.21
CA LEU A 165 -10.56 15.32 4.71
C LEU A 165 -11.24 16.19 5.76
N THR A 166 -10.49 17.03 6.47
CA THR A 166 -11.00 17.93 7.51
C THR A 166 -12.05 18.92 7.00
N TYR A 167 -11.99 19.30 5.72
CA TYR A 167 -12.98 20.19 5.10
C TYR A 167 -14.26 19.48 4.65
N LEU A 168 -14.28 18.14 4.66
CA LEU A 168 -15.44 17.34 4.24
C LEU A 168 -16.38 16.98 5.40
N LEU A 169 -16.10 17.52 6.59
CA LEU A 169 -16.78 17.24 7.87
C LEU A 169 -18.23 17.76 8.00
N GLY A 170 -18.84 18.23 6.96
CA GLY A 170 -20.29 18.51 6.97
C GLY A 170 -21.10 17.27 6.64
N ASN A 171 -22.16 16.99 7.40
CA ASN A 171 -23.16 15.91 7.25
C ASN A 171 -23.68 15.72 5.80
N LYS A 172 -22.81 15.32 4.88
CA LYS A 172 -23.18 15.03 3.51
C LYS A 172 -23.31 13.52 3.32
N PHE A 173 -24.43 12.99 3.82
CA PHE A 173 -24.88 11.65 3.46
C PHE A 173 -24.77 11.47 1.94
N HIS A 174 -24.20 10.34 1.50
CA HIS A 174 -24.09 9.95 0.10
C HIS A 174 -22.93 10.56 -0.72
N ILE A 175 -21.87 11.06 -0.10
CA ILE A 175 -20.64 11.39 -0.81
C ILE A 175 -19.59 10.29 -0.54
N LYS A 176 -18.99 9.76 -1.61
CA LYS A 176 -17.88 8.82 -1.54
C LYS A 176 -16.65 9.45 -2.17
N PRO A 177 -15.54 9.52 -1.43
CA PRO A 177 -14.31 10.04 -2.00
C PRO A 177 -13.64 8.99 -2.88
N ILE A 178 -13.02 9.47 -3.95
CA ILE A 178 -11.90 8.80 -4.59
C ILE A 178 -10.65 9.44 -4.00
N VAL A 179 -9.78 8.61 -3.46
CA VAL A 179 -8.51 9.01 -2.86
C VAL A 179 -7.40 8.58 -3.80
N SER A 180 -6.46 9.47 -4.06
CA SER A 180 -5.21 9.19 -4.77
C SER A 180 -4.03 9.19 -3.81
N ILE A 181 -2.94 8.58 -4.25
CA ILE A 181 -1.63 8.78 -3.65
C ILE A 181 -0.83 9.65 -4.61
N GLU A 182 -0.50 10.85 -4.19
CA GLU A 182 0.28 11.83 -4.93
C GLU A 182 1.51 12.21 -4.12
N ASP A 183 2.69 12.06 -4.72
CA ASP A 183 3.98 12.29 -4.05
C ASP A 183 4.08 11.60 -2.67
N GLY A 184 3.51 10.41 -2.56
CA GLY A 184 3.51 9.62 -1.33
C GLY A 184 2.43 9.98 -0.32
N LYS A 185 1.61 11.00 -0.56
CA LYS A 185 0.57 11.49 0.36
C LYS A 185 -0.81 11.06 -0.08
N MET A 186 -1.68 10.72 0.87
CA MET A 186 -3.09 10.49 0.60
C MET A 186 -3.81 11.82 0.37
N GLN A 187 -4.48 11.96 -0.76
CA GLN A 187 -5.27 13.13 -1.12
C GLN A 187 -6.64 12.74 -1.65
N VAL A 188 -7.64 13.59 -1.44
CA VAL A 188 -8.95 13.38 -2.06
C VAL A 188 -8.92 13.98 -3.46
N SER A 189 -8.85 13.11 -4.49
CA SER A 189 -8.89 13.52 -5.90
C SER A 189 -10.27 13.99 -6.30
N THR A 190 -11.31 13.24 -5.95
CA THR A 190 -12.67 13.52 -6.42
C THR A 190 -13.72 13.07 -5.42
N LEU A 191 -14.87 13.75 -5.45
CA LEU A 191 -16.04 13.43 -4.62
C LEU A 191 -17.19 12.94 -5.49
N VAL A 192 -17.61 11.70 -5.29
CA VAL A 192 -18.72 11.11 -6.01
C VAL A 192 -20.01 11.22 -5.19
N LYS A 193 -20.96 12.00 -5.69
CA LYS A 193 -22.28 12.12 -5.07
C LYS A 193 -23.17 10.93 -5.47
N THR A 194 -23.61 10.14 -4.49
CA THR A 194 -24.44 8.94 -4.76
C THR A 194 -25.48 8.70 -3.69
N LYS A 195 -26.72 8.47 -4.14
CA LYS A 195 -27.87 8.17 -3.27
C LYS A 195 -28.11 6.68 -3.07
N LYS A 196 -27.60 5.79 -3.91
CA LYS A 196 -27.86 4.33 -3.87
C LYS A 196 -26.60 3.51 -4.09
N SER A 197 -26.40 2.45 -3.31
CA SER A 197 -25.19 1.61 -3.33
C SER A 197 -24.91 0.97 -4.69
N LYS A 198 -25.93 0.47 -5.42
CA LYS A 198 -25.74 -0.15 -6.75
C LYS A 198 -25.37 0.84 -7.87
N LYS A 199 -25.86 2.10 -7.80
CA LYS A 199 -25.43 3.16 -8.75
C LYS A 199 -24.08 3.75 -8.38
N SER A 200 -23.67 3.59 -7.14
CA SER A 200 -22.44 4.07 -6.57
C SER A 200 -21.20 3.47 -7.26
N ALA A 201 -21.13 2.15 -7.36
CA ALA A 201 -19.99 1.46 -7.99
C ALA A 201 -19.79 1.90 -9.45
N LYS A 202 -20.88 2.01 -10.24
CA LYS A 202 -20.79 2.48 -11.63
C LYS A 202 -20.29 3.92 -11.74
N HIS A 203 -20.79 4.83 -10.89
CA HIS A 203 -20.32 6.23 -10.88
C HIS A 203 -18.87 6.34 -10.42
N MET A 204 -18.48 5.55 -9.43
CA MET A 204 -17.07 5.48 -8.99
C MET A 204 -16.17 4.96 -10.10
N ALA A 205 -16.57 3.90 -10.79
CA ALA A 205 -15.81 3.37 -11.93
C ALA A 205 -15.66 4.41 -13.05
N ILE A 206 -16.72 5.16 -13.37
CA ILE A 206 -16.66 6.22 -14.39
C ILE A 206 -15.76 7.37 -13.94
N SER A 207 -15.82 7.78 -12.67
CA SER A 207 -14.94 8.83 -12.14
C SER A 207 -13.49 8.35 -12.13
N PHE A 208 -13.27 7.10 -11.72
CA PHE A 208 -11.95 6.46 -11.75
C PHE A 208 -11.36 6.43 -13.17
N LEU A 209 -12.16 6.01 -14.16
CA LEU A 209 -11.73 6.01 -15.57
C LEU A 209 -11.45 7.41 -16.12
N LYS A 210 -12.12 8.45 -15.62
CA LYS A 210 -11.81 9.84 -15.98
C LYS A 210 -10.45 10.28 -15.43
N GLU A 211 -10.19 9.99 -14.16
CA GLU A 211 -8.89 10.25 -13.54
C GLU A 211 -7.78 9.50 -14.29
N LEU A 212 -7.96 8.20 -14.53
CA LEU A 212 -6.97 7.41 -15.28
C LEU A 212 -6.68 7.98 -16.68
N LYS A 213 -7.69 8.51 -17.39
CA LYS A 213 -7.49 9.13 -18.71
C LYS A 213 -6.70 10.44 -18.62
N GLN A 214 -6.84 11.19 -17.53
CA GLN A 214 -6.10 12.43 -17.32
C GLN A 214 -4.63 12.16 -17.01
N GLU A 215 -4.30 11.05 -16.37
CA GLU A 215 -2.95 10.68 -15.95
C GLU A 215 -2.08 10.05 -17.06
N ASN A 216 -2.58 9.96 -18.30
CA ASN A 216 -1.83 9.38 -19.42
C ASN A 216 -1.26 7.98 -19.12
N ILE A 217 -2.13 7.05 -18.77
CA ILE A 217 -1.77 5.70 -18.33
C ILE A 217 -1.11 4.89 -19.44
N ASP A 218 0.01 4.28 -19.14
CA ASP A 218 0.68 3.32 -20.01
C ASP A 218 0.16 1.90 -19.75
N PHE A 219 -0.71 1.40 -20.63
CA PHE A 219 -1.32 0.09 -20.53
C PHE A 219 -0.37 -1.08 -20.86
N ASN A 220 0.89 -0.83 -21.20
CA ASN A 220 1.90 -1.88 -21.28
C ASN A 220 2.31 -2.39 -19.89
N TYR A 221 2.01 -1.65 -18.83
CA TYR A 221 2.18 -2.08 -17.45
C TYR A 221 0.89 -2.67 -16.88
N PRO A 222 0.99 -3.64 -15.95
CA PRO A 222 -0.20 -4.26 -15.36
C PRO A 222 -1.03 -3.27 -14.55
N VAL A 223 -2.35 -3.46 -14.59
CA VAL A 223 -3.32 -2.73 -13.76
C VAL A 223 -3.89 -3.71 -12.74
N PHE A 224 -3.75 -3.40 -11.45
CA PHE A 224 -4.35 -4.19 -10.37
C PHE A 224 -5.62 -3.53 -9.84
N LEU A 225 -6.65 -4.35 -9.60
CA LEU A 225 -7.93 -3.95 -9.03
C LEU A 225 -8.19 -4.71 -7.72
N PRO A 226 -7.43 -4.46 -6.66
CA PRO A 226 -7.66 -5.11 -5.37
C PRO A 226 -8.94 -4.59 -4.72
N HIS A 227 -9.60 -5.46 -3.96
CA HIS A 227 -10.77 -5.07 -3.20
C HIS A 227 -10.86 -5.83 -1.87
N VAL A 228 -11.52 -5.23 -0.89
CA VAL A 228 -11.91 -5.88 0.36
C VAL A 228 -13.43 -5.76 0.50
N GLY A 229 -14.11 -6.90 0.55
CA GLY A 229 -15.58 -6.98 0.67
C GLY A 229 -16.37 -6.41 -0.52
N ALA A 230 -15.73 -6.03 -1.64
CA ALA A 230 -16.37 -5.36 -2.78
C ALA A 230 -16.39 -6.19 -4.07
N GLN A 231 -16.33 -7.52 -3.99
CA GLN A 231 -16.23 -8.43 -5.13
C GLN A 231 -17.29 -8.20 -6.23
N LYS A 232 -18.53 -7.81 -5.84
CA LYS A 232 -19.61 -7.50 -6.78
C LYS A 232 -19.46 -6.14 -7.49
N ALA A 233 -18.56 -5.30 -7.05
CA ALA A 233 -18.32 -3.98 -7.62
C ALA A 233 -17.15 -3.99 -8.63
N VAL A 234 -16.30 -5.01 -8.57
CA VAL A 234 -15.11 -5.17 -9.41
C VAL A 234 -15.40 -6.07 -10.62
N LYS A 235 -16.45 -6.88 -10.56
CA LYS A 235 -17.01 -7.63 -11.70
C LYS A 235 -17.96 -6.75 -12.51
#